data_7326b19d5208983d11f479753eae3141
#
_entry.id   7326b19d5208983d11f479753eae3141
#
_cell.length_a   1.000
_cell.length_b   1.000
_cell.length_c   1.000
_cell.angle_alpha   90.00
_cell.angle_beta   90.00
_cell.angle_gamma   90.00
#
_symmetry.space_group_name_H-M   'P 1'
#
loop_
_entity.id
_entity.type
_entity.pdbx_description
1 polymer ?
#
loop_
_entity_poly.entity_id
_entity_poly.type
_entity_poly.pdbx_seq_one_letter_code
_entity_poly.pdbx_strand_id
1 'polypeptide(L)'
;MDLLEVIRFVVGALGGQRLRSFLSALGVGIGVTAVILLTSLGEGTRDYIVGQFTQFGTTLIGINPGKVKTLGMPGVLGGTTHKLSIDDAEALRKIPDVEEVVPVAFGPAEVEGGGRGRSVFIYGVGWEAASAWRFQVAQGSFLPRMDPSRRGSYAVLGAKLARELFDDRSPLGKRVRIGGFSFLVIGVMEPKGQILGLDLDDTAFIPVATAMDLFNVDEL
;
A
#
# COMPACT_ATOMS: atom_id res chain seq x y z
N MET A 1 -51.26 17.93 -36.97
CA MET A 1 -50.37 16.79 -37.34
C MET A 1 -50.29 15.86 -36.17
N ASP A 2 -50.84 14.69 -36.32
CA ASP A 2 -50.79 13.72 -35.27
C ASP A 2 -49.39 13.16 -35.08
N LEU A 3 -48.97 12.98 -33.83
CA LEU A 3 -47.64 12.48 -33.48
C LEU A 3 -47.30 11.16 -34.24
N LEU A 4 -48.32 10.36 -34.50
CA LEU A 4 -48.24 9.11 -35.27
C LEU A 4 -47.86 9.34 -36.74
N GLU A 5 -48.39 10.39 -37.38
CA GLU A 5 -48.03 10.75 -38.78
C GLU A 5 -46.61 11.19 -38.91
N VAL A 6 -46.13 12.01 -37.97
CA VAL A 6 -44.72 12.46 -37.91
C VAL A 6 -43.76 11.29 -37.77
N ILE A 7 -44.08 10.34 -36.85
CA ILE A 7 -43.26 9.15 -36.67
C ILE A 7 -43.21 8.30 -37.93
N ARG A 8 -44.37 8.09 -38.58
CA ARG A 8 -44.46 7.30 -39.79
C ARG A 8 -43.70 7.91 -40.99
N PHE A 9 -43.74 9.23 -41.10
CA PHE A 9 -42.97 9.98 -42.08
C PHE A 9 -41.45 9.89 -41.86
N VAL A 10 -41.00 10.04 -40.60
CA VAL A 10 -39.58 9.92 -40.24
C VAL A 10 -39.05 8.51 -40.45
N VAL A 11 -39.80 7.47 -40.10
CA VAL A 11 -39.41 6.07 -40.33
C VAL A 11 -39.37 5.75 -41.84
N GLY A 12 -40.29 6.30 -42.62
CA GLY A 12 -40.30 6.15 -44.08
C GLY A 12 -39.09 6.85 -44.77
N ALA A 13 -38.73 8.04 -44.28
CA ALA A 13 -37.57 8.79 -44.78
C ALA A 13 -36.23 8.10 -44.47
N LEU A 14 -36.13 7.49 -43.26
CA LEU A 14 -34.98 6.68 -42.86
C LEU A 14 -34.82 5.41 -43.71
N GLY A 15 -35.94 4.79 -44.10
CA GLY A 15 -35.97 3.60 -44.97
C GLY A 15 -35.52 3.85 -46.40
N GLY A 16 -35.70 5.08 -46.93
CA GLY A 16 -35.33 5.46 -48.31
C GLY A 16 -33.83 5.59 -48.53
N GLN A 17 -33.03 5.85 -47.49
CA GLN A 17 -31.55 6.02 -47.60
C GLN A 17 -30.84 5.23 -46.51
N ARG A 18 -31.05 3.92 -46.52
CA ARG A 18 -30.60 2.99 -45.44
C ARG A 18 -29.11 3.13 -45.09
N LEU A 19 -28.24 3.27 -46.10
CA LEU A 19 -26.79 3.39 -45.88
C LEU A 19 -26.42 4.69 -45.13
N ARG A 20 -27.05 5.83 -45.52
CA ARG A 20 -26.79 7.11 -44.86
C ARG A 20 -27.29 7.12 -43.42
N SER A 21 -28.51 6.61 -43.20
CA SER A 21 -29.09 6.50 -41.86
C SER A 21 -28.27 5.59 -40.95
N PHE A 22 -27.79 4.46 -41.50
CA PHE A 22 -26.91 3.54 -40.76
C PHE A 22 -25.57 4.18 -40.39
N LEU A 23 -24.92 4.87 -41.35
CA LEU A 23 -23.63 5.53 -41.09
C LEU A 23 -23.77 6.67 -40.06
N SER A 24 -24.86 7.46 -40.15
CA SER A 24 -25.12 8.51 -39.15
C SER A 24 -25.41 7.93 -37.75
N ALA A 25 -26.21 6.88 -37.66
CA ALA A 25 -26.50 6.20 -36.39
C ALA A 25 -25.24 5.55 -35.81
N LEU A 26 -24.40 4.94 -36.67
CA LEU A 26 -23.13 4.36 -36.27
C LEU A 26 -22.19 5.45 -35.70
N GLY A 27 -22.07 6.62 -36.38
CA GLY A 27 -21.24 7.71 -35.92
C GLY A 27 -21.68 8.25 -34.55
N VAL A 28 -22.99 8.47 -34.36
CA VAL A 28 -23.53 8.88 -33.06
C VAL A 28 -23.33 7.78 -32.00
N GLY A 29 -23.57 6.53 -32.36
CA GLY A 29 -23.38 5.39 -31.47
C GLY A 29 -21.94 5.26 -30.97
N ILE A 30 -20.97 5.39 -31.89
CA ILE A 30 -19.54 5.40 -31.52
C ILE A 30 -19.22 6.58 -30.60
N GLY A 31 -19.72 7.78 -30.92
CA GLY A 31 -19.48 8.98 -30.11
C GLY A 31 -20.03 8.83 -28.69
N VAL A 32 -21.27 8.38 -28.54
CA VAL A 32 -21.89 8.16 -27.24
C VAL A 32 -21.15 7.05 -26.45
N THR A 33 -20.83 5.95 -27.13
CA THR A 33 -20.09 4.84 -26.49
C THR A 33 -18.71 5.29 -26.00
N ALA A 34 -18.00 6.11 -26.80
CA ALA A 34 -16.70 6.62 -26.38
C ALA A 34 -16.80 7.51 -25.12
N VAL A 35 -17.82 8.37 -25.04
CA VAL A 35 -18.04 9.21 -23.85
C VAL A 35 -18.38 8.35 -22.63
N ILE A 36 -19.27 7.36 -22.77
CA ILE A 36 -19.63 6.47 -21.66
C ILE A 36 -18.41 5.67 -21.18
N LEU A 37 -17.62 5.12 -22.11
CA LEU A 37 -16.40 4.39 -21.74
C LEU A 37 -15.40 5.28 -21.00
N LEU A 38 -15.20 6.51 -21.48
CA LEU A 38 -14.25 7.44 -20.85
C LEU A 38 -14.69 7.84 -19.44
N THR A 39 -15.98 8.16 -19.26
CA THR A 39 -16.51 8.52 -17.95
C THR A 39 -16.50 7.33 -16.97
N SER A 40 -16.89 6.14 -17.44
CA SER A 40 -16.87 4.94 -16.63
C SER A 40 -15.45 4.56 -16.19
N LEU A 41 -14.46 4.70 -17.11
CA LEU A 41 -13.06 4.47 -16.78
C LEU A 41 -12.54 5.50 -15.76
N GLY A 42 -12.94 6.76 -15.90
CA GLY A 42 -12.57 7.82 -14.95
C GLY A 42 -13.14 7.58 -13.56
N GLU A 43 -14.41 7.23 -13.44
CA GLU A 43 -15.03 6.89 -12.15
C GLU A 43 -14.45 5.62 -11.55
N GLY A 44 -14.30 4.56 -12.35
CA GLY A 44 -13.68 3.32 -11.87
C GLY A 44 -12.25 3.51 -11.35
N THR A 45 -11.46 4.34 -12.03
CA THR A 45 -10.11 4.69 -11.57
C THR A 45 -10.14 5.48 -10.27
N ARG A 46 -11.05 6.45 -10.15
CA ARG A 46 -11.24 7.23 -8.92
C ARG A 46 -11.60 6.33 -7.75
N ASP A 47 -12.59 5.47 -7.92
CA ASP A 47 -13.05 4.56 -6.85
C ASP A 47 -11.97 3.57 -6.45
N TYR A 48 -11.21 3.06 -7.42
CA TYR A 48 -10.04 2.21 -7.15
C TYR A 48 -9.01 2.95 -6.30
N ILE A 49 -8.62 4.17 -6.67
CA ILE A 49 -7.63 4.96 -5.94
C ILE A 49 -8.13 5.30 -4.53
N VAL A 50 -9.38 5.79 -4.41
CA VAL A 50 -9.98 6.11 -3.10
C VAL A 50 -10.05 4.86 -2.22
N GLY A 51 -10.42 3.71 -2.79
CA GLY A 51 -10.44 2.43 -2.08
C GLY A 51 -9.05 2.03 -1.56
N GLN A 52 -7.99 2.26 -2.31
CA GLN A 52 -6.61 2.01 -1.88
C GLN A 52 -6.22 2.87 -0.66
N PHE A 53 -6.56 4.16 -0.68
CA PHE A 53 -6.24 5.06 0.44
C PHE A 53 -7.09 4.78 1.69
N THR A 54 -8.36 4.40 1.55
CA THR A 54 -9.22 4.12 2.70
C THR A 54 -8.82 2.88 3.49
N GLN A 55 -8.07 1.96 2.89
CA GLN A 55 -7.56 0.77 3.59
C GLN A 55 -6.56 1.11 4.71
N PHE A 56 -5.83 2.21 4.60
CA PHE A 56 -4.92 2.69 5.66
C PHE A 56 -5.59 3.63 6.67
N GLY A 57 -6.78 4.12 6.38
CA GLY A 57 -7.41 5.19 7.14
C GLY A 57 -7.16 6.58 6.51
N THR A 58 -8.13 7.45 6.65
CA THR A 58 -8.11 8.80 6.04
C THR A 58 -7.39 9.84 6.89
N THR A 59 -6.85 9.46 8.05
CA THR A 59 -6.26 10.35 9.06
C THR A 59 -4.74 10.20 9.19
N LEU A 60 -4.09 9.43 8.30
CA LEU A 60 -2.65 9.24 8.34
C LEU A 60 -1.92 10.42 7.70
N ILE A 61 -0.91 10.92 8.40
CA ILE A 61 0.01 11.94 7.93
C ILE A 61 1.41 11.33 7.90
N GLY A 62 2.03 11.29 6.73
CA GLY A 62 3.42 10.90 6.56
C GLY A 62 4.36 12.09 6.74
N ILE A 63 5.28 11.99 7.69
CA ILE A 63 6.35 12.98 7.90
C ILE A 63 7.63 12.35 7.41
N ASN A 64 8.25 12.96 6.41
CA ASN A 64 9.49 12.47 5.83
C ASN A 64 10.60 13.52 6.01
N PRO A 65 11.86 13.10 6.19
CA PRO A 65 12.97 14.01 6.32
C PRO A 65 13.24 14.77 4.99
N GLY A 66 13.61 16.05 5.09
CA GLY A 66 14.10 16.85 3.99
C GLY A 66 13.10 17.74 3.25
N LYS A 67 13.63 18.61 2.36
CA LYS A 67 12.86 19.48 1.49
C LYS A 67 12.42 18.72 0.24
N VAL A 68 11.18 18.31 0.15
CA VAL A 68 10.63 17.72 -1.08
C VAL A 68 10.38 18.83 -2.10
N LYS A 69 11.21 18.92 -3.14
CA LYS A 69 10.98 19.77 -4.33
C LYS A 69 10.61 18.98 -5.58
N THR A 70 10.31 17.70 -5.50
CA THR A 70 10.12 16.84 -6.69
C THR A 70 8.82 16.07 -6.63
N LEU A 71 8.12 16.04 -7.78
CA LEU A 71 7.10 15.04 -8.10
C LEU A 71 7.79 13.67 -8.19
N GLY A 72 7.81 12.90 -7.11
CA GLY A 72 8.43 11.59 -7.08
C GLY A 72 8.29 10.96 -5.71
N MET A 73 8.61 9.68 -5.60
CA MET A 73 8.54 8.96 -4.32
C MET A 73 9.31 9.70 -3.23
N PRO A 74 8.66 10.02 -2.09
CA PRO A 74 9.33 10.73 -1.01
C PRO A 74 10.51 9.91 -0.48
N GLY A 75 11.64 10.56 -0.26
CA GLY A 75 12.73 10.05 0.58
C GLY A 75 13.84 9.24 -0.08
N VAL A 76 13.82 8.95 -1.39
CA VAL A 76 14.85 8.07 -2.00
C VAL A 76 16.02 8.81 -2.65
N LEU A 77 15.91 10.10 -3.00
CA LEU A 77 16.93 10.81 -3.80
C LEU A 77 17.23 12.27 -3.38
N GLY A 78 16.92 12.68 -2.16
CA GLY A 78 17.20 14.05 -1.72
C GLY A 78 18.13 14.09 -0.51
N GLY A 79 19.24 14.77 -0.60
CA GLY A 79 20.09 15.07 0.54
C GLY A 79 19.30 15.82 1.62
N THR A 80 19.10 15.20 2.77
CA THR A 80 18.33 15.75 3.88
C THR A 80 19.20 16.66 4.72
N THR A 81 18.72 17.86 5.03
CA THR A 81 19.39 18.78 5.94
C THR A 81 19.05 18.55 7.41
N HIS A 82 17.93 17.84 7.67
CA HIS A 82 17.51 17.47 9.01
C HIS A 82 17.06 16.01 9.01
N LYS A 83 17.66 15.22 9.89
CA LYS A 83 17.36 13.82 10.10
C LYS A 83 16.23 13.71 11.12
N LEU A 84 15.27 12.83 10.89
CA LEU A 84 14.25 12.52 11.88
C LEU A 84 14.74 11.42 12.81
N SER A 85 14.63 11.66 14.11
CA SER A 85 15.04 10.73 15.17
C SER A 85 13.82 10.09 15.85
N ILE A 86 14.06 9.05 16.63
CA ILE A 86 13.02 8.46 17.52
C ILE A 86 12.52 9.51 18.52
N ASP A 87 13.40 10.41 19.01
CA ASP A 87 13.01 11.47 19.95
C ASP A 87 12.07 12.49 19.30
N ASP A 88 12.24 12.78 18.00
CA ASP A 88 11.29 13.62 17.25
C ASP A 88 9.93 12.95 17.14
N ALA A 89 9.89 11.63 16.91
CA ALA A 89 8.65 10.87 16.91
C ALA A 89 7.96 10.90 18.28
N GLU A 90 8.73 10.77 19.38
CA GLU A 90 8.19 10.91 20.74
C GLU A 90 7.68 12.33 21.04
N ALA A 91 8.33 13.37 20.47
CA ALA A 91 7.84 14.74 20.60
C ALA A 91 6.48 14.94 19.92
N LEU A 92 6.25 14.31 18.77
CA LEU A 92 4.97 14.37 18.05
C LEU A 92 3.81 13.78 18.84
N ARG A 93 4.04 12.79 19.70
CA ARG A 93 3.02 12.21 20.59
C ARG A 93 2.44 13.20 21.60
N LYS A 94 3.13 14.32 21.86
CA LYS A 94 2.70 15.36 22.80
C LYS A 94 1.76 16.38 22.15
N ILE A 95 1.57 16.32 20.84
CA ILE A 95 0.70 17.25 20.11
C ILE A 95 -0.75 16.84 20.35
N PRO A 96 -1.65 17.78 20.74
CA PRO A 96 -3.07 17.50 20.84
C PRO A 96 -3.63 16.95 19.51
N ASP A 97 -4.59 16.04 19.60
CA ASP A 97 -5.24 15.37 18.46
C ASP A 97 -4.36 14.37 17.68
N VAL A 98 -3.13 14.10 18.12
CA VAL A 98 -2.32 13.00 17.62
C VAL A 98 -2.62 11.74 18.45
N GLU A 99 -3.27 10.76 17.83
CA GLU A 99 -3.65 9.51 18.49
C GLU A 99 -2.47 8.55 18.60
N GLU A 100 -1.77 8.34 17.48
CA GLU A 100 -0.64 7.41 17.41
C GLU A 100 0.47 7.98 16.53
N VAL A 101 1.73 7.67 16.90
CA VAL A 101 2.92 8.01 16.11
C VAL A 101 3.70 6.73 15.86
N VAL A 102 3.95 6.42 14.61
CA VAL A 102 4.70 5.24 14.19
C VAL A 102 6.04 5.68 13.62
N PRO A 103 7.15 5.52 14.37
CA PRO A 103 8.48 5.69 13.79
C PRO A 103 8.72 4.58 12.77
N VAL A 104 9.23 4.92 11.58
CA VAL A 104 9.43 3.98 10.49
C VAL A 104 10.83 4.11 9.92
N ALA A 105 11.59 3.03 9.96
CA ALA A 105 12.82 2.86 9.18
C ALA A 105 12.59 1.71 8.20
N PHE A 106 12.93 1.87 6.93
CA PHE A 106 12.70 0.82 5.95
C PHE A 106 13.82 0.70 4.93
N GLY A 107 13.97 -0.48 4.39
CA GLY A 107 14.95 -0.74 3.35
C GLY A 107 14.87 -2.17 2.84
N PRO A 108 15.54 -2.48 1.72
CA PRO A 108 15.61 -3.84 1.22
C PRO A 108 16.62 -4.67 2.03
N ALA A 109 16.23 -5.91 2.34
CA ALA A 109 17.16 -6.89 2.89
C ALA A 109 16.77 -8.31 2.46
N GLU A 110 17.73 -9.23 2.50
CA GLU A 110 17.48 -10.64 2.28
C GLU A 110 16.92 -11.27 3.57
N VAL A 111 15.83 -11.99 3.43
CA VAL A 111 15.21 -12.80 4.48
C VAL A 111 15.43 -14.27 4.17
N GLU A 112 16.13 -14.96 5.04
CA GLU A 112 16.41 -16.40 4.92
C GLU A 112 15.61 -17.17 5.97
N GLY A 113 14.92 -18.22 5.56
CA GLY A 113 14.13 -19.08 6.45
C GLY A 113 13.68 -20.33 5.74
N GLY A 114 13.45 -21.43 6.47
CA GLY A 114 12.98 -22.68 5.89
C GLY A 114 13.89 -23.32 4.84
N GLY A 115 15.15 -22.87 4.73
CA GLY A 115 16.10 -23.29 3.70
C GLY A 115 16.01 -22.50 2.38
N ARG A 116 15.28 -21.37 2.40
CA ARG A 116 15.09 -20.47 1.25
C ARG A 116 15.49 -19.05 1.62
N GLY A 117 15.81 -18.23 0.62
CA GLY A 117 16.10 -16.80 0.77
C GLY A 117 15.28 -15.98 -0.21
N ARG A 118 14.91 -14.75 0.23
CA ARG A 118 14.16 -13.82 -0.59
C ARG A 118 14.53 -12.37 -0.22
N SER A 119 14.81 -11.55 -1.23
CA SER A 119 15.04 -10.12 -1.04
C SER A 119 13.71 -9.39 -1.05
N VAL A 120 13.39 -8.72 0.05
CA VAL A 120 12.12 -8.01 0.26
C VAL A 120 12.36 -6.69 1.00
N PHE A 121 11.35 -5.81 1.04
CA PHE A 121 11.39 -4.66 1.91
C PHE A 121 11.13 -5.06 3.37
N ILE A 122 11.96 -4.54 4.26
CA ILE A 122 11.81 -4.69 5.70
C ILE A 122 11.35 -3.37 6.26
N TYR A 123 10.32 -3.42 7.09
CA TYR A 123 9.82 -2.26 7.82
C TYR A 123 10.18 -2.39 9.31
N GLY A 124 11.04 -1.50 9.77
CA GLY A 124 11.27 -1.28 11.19
C GLY A 124 10.21 -0.35 11.73
N VAL A 125 9.37 -0.84 12.65
CA VAL A 125 8.22 -0.10 13.16
C VAL A 125 8.05 -0.33 14.66
N GLY A 126 7.23 0.51 15.29
CA GLY A 126 6.72 0.25 16.63
C GLY A 126 5.50 -0.69 16.62
N TRP A 127 5.08 -1.11 17.81
CA TRP A 127 3.86 -1.93 18.00
C TRP A 127 2.58 -1.20 17.55
N GLU A 128 2.60 0.13 17.57
CA GLU A 128 1.51 1.01 17.16
C GLU A 128 1.14 0.87 15.68
N ALA A 129 2.08 0.40 14.87
CA ALA A 129 1.86 0.25 13.43
C ALA A 129 0.66 -0.66 13.10
N ALA A 130 0.37 -1.66 13.94
CA ALA A 130 -0.77 -2.54 13.72
C ALA A 130 -2.11 -1.78 13.80
N SER A 131 -2.29 -0.91 14.80
CA SER A 131 -3.49 -0.10 14.98
C SER A 131 -3.53 1.06 13.99
N ALA A 132 -2.46 1.84 13.89
CA ALA A 132 -2.37 3.01 13.01
C ALA A 132 -2.64 2.66 11.53
N TRP A 133 -2.11 1.54 11.06
CA TRP A 133 -2.28 1.09 9.67
C TRP A 133 -3.39 0.07 9.48
N ARG A 134 -4.17 -0.18 10.53
CA ARG A 134 -5.26 -1.17 10.53
C ARG A 134 -4.80 -2.54 10.03
N PHE A 135 -3.65 -2.97 10.47
CA PHE A 135 -3.12 -4.28 10.15
C PHE A 135 -3.76 -5.35 11.03
N GLN A 136 -4.05 -6.49 10.43
CA GLN A 136 -4.53 -7.67 11.13
C GLN A 136 -3.50 -8.78 11.04
N VAL A 137 -3.41 -9.57 12.10
CA VAL A 137 -2.48 -10.69 12.21
C VAL A 137 -3.28 -11.98 12.05
N ALA A 138 -2.95 -12.76 11.03
CA ALA A 138 -3.60 -14.04 10.77
C ALA A 138 -3.18 -15.14 11.77
N GLN A 139 -1.90 -15.13 12.18
CA GLN A 139 -1.35 -16.11 13.11
C GLN A 139 -0.37 -15.46 14.07
N GLY A 140 -0.45 -15.79 15.34
CA GLY A 140 0.45 -15.26 16.37
C GLY A 140 0.07 -13.85 16.84
N SER A 141 1.05 -12.97 16.97
CA SER A 141 0.86 -11.58 17.42
C SER A 141 1.75 -10.63 16.61
N PHE A 142 1.36 -9.34 16.58
CA PHE A 142 2.24 -8.28 16.09
C PHE A 142 3.39 -8.02 17.06
N LEU A 143 4.24 -7.05 16.74
CA LEU A 143 5.38 -6.68 17.60
C LEU A 143 4.90 -6.34 19.02
N PRO A 144 5.63 -6.77 20.07
CA PRO A 144 5.25 -6.51 21.46
C PRO A 144 5.37 -5.02 21.77
N ARG A 145 4.59 -4.56 22.74
CA ARG A 145 4.71 -3.20 23.27
C ARG A 145 6.07 -3.04 23.93
N MET A 146 6.89 -2.20 23.34
CA MET A 146 8.24 -1.89 23.80
C MET A 146 8.58 -0.45 23.45
N ASP A 147 9.54 0.10 24.15
CA ASP A 147 10.13 1.39 23.83
C ASP A 147 10.71 1.35 22.39
N PRO A 148 10.40 2.33 21.52
CA PRO A 148 10.91 2.37 20.17
C PRO A 148 12.44 2.37 20.07
N SER A 149 13.15 2.90 21.06
CA SER A 149 14.61 2.90 21.12
C SER A 149 15.21 1.53 21.49
N ARG A 150 14.36 0.59 21.95
CA ARG A 150 14.81 -0.72 22.41
C ARG A 150 14.89 -1.72 21.26
N ARG A 151 16.04 -2.38 21.17
CA ARG A 151 16.26 -3.45 20.20
C ARG A 151 15.46 -4.71 20.58
N GLY A 152 15.02 -5.44 19.54
CA GLY A 152 14.34 -6.72 19.71
C GLY A 152 14.60 -7.64 18.53
N SER A 153 14.73 -8.94 18.79
CA SER A 153 14.96 -9.95 17.75
C SER A 153 13.64 -10.69 17.42
N TYR A 154 12.59 -9.92 17.15
CA TYR A 154 11.26 -10.41 16.75
C TYR A 154 10.96 -9.99 15.32
N ALA A 155 10.29 -10.87 14.56
CA ALA A 155 9.83 -10.57 13.23
C ALA A 155 8.37 -11.00 13.04
N VAL A 156 7.62 -10.18 12.32
CA VAL A 156 6.29 -10.51 11.81
C VAL A 156 6.39 -10.56 10.29
N LEU A 157 5.97 -11.66 9.70
CA LEU A 157 6.11 -11.87 8.25
C LEU A 157 4.81 -11.52 7.53
N GLY A 158 4.91 -10.91 6.36
CA GLY A 158 3.80 -10.79 5.44
C GLY A 158 3.34 -12.16 4.94
N ALA A 159 2.08 -12.28 4.56
CA ALA A 159 1.46 -13.55 4.20
C ALA A 159 2.16 -14.27 3.03
N LYS A 160 2.60 -13.51 2.03
CA LYS A 160 3.31 -14.04 0.86
C LYS A 160 4.73 -14.46 1.23
N LEU A 161 5.47 -13.61 1.95
CA LEU A 161 6.82 -13.94 2.41
C LEU A 161 6.82 -15.20 3.27
N ALA A 162 5.89 -15.34 4.21
CA ALA A 162 5.77 -16.52 5.05
C ALA A 162 5.55 -17.80 4.22
N ARG A 163 4.69 -17.74 3.22
CA ARG A 163 4.39 -18.84 2.31
C ARG A 163 5.59 -19.21 1.44
N GLU A 164 6.29 -18.23 0.87
CA GLU A 164 7.46 -18.43 0.03
C GLU A 164 8.63 -19.06 0.79
N LEU A 165 8.81 -18.72 2.08
CA LEU A 165 9.92 -19.27 2.89
C LEU A 165 9.59 -20.62 3.52
N PHE A 166 8.34 -20.87 3.91
CA PHE A 166 7.97 -22.02 4.73
C PHE A 166 6.94 -22.96 4.07
N ASP A 167 6.48 -22.66 2.85
CA ASP A 167 5.33 -23.33 2.21
C ASP A 167 4.09 -23.28 3.14
N ASP A 168 3.41 -24.41 3.31
CA ASP A 168 2.24 -24.53 4.18
C ASP A 168 2.59 -24.78 5.66
N ARG A 169 3.88 -24.77 6.01
CA ARG A 169 4.31 -24.99 7.40
C ARG A 169 4.27 -23.68 8.18
N SER A 170 3.75 -23.73 9.41
CA SER A 170 3.73 -22.54 10.27
C SER A 170 5.16 -22.01 10.52
N PRO A 171 5.42 -20.72 10.27
CA PRO A 171 6.69 -20.09 10.59
C PRO A 171 6.79 -19.68 12.06
N LEU A 172 5.69 -19.71 12.84
CA LEU A 172 5.68 -19.27 14.23
C LEU A 172 6.69 -20.03 15.08
N GLY A 173 7.42 -19.30 15.91
CA GLY A 173 8.46 -19.86 16.79
C GLY A 173 9.74 -20.29 16.06
N LYS A 174 9.79 -20.18 14.74
CA LYS A 174 11.02 -20.45 13.97
C LYS A 174 11.87 -19.19 13.87
N ARG A 175 13.14 -19.38 13.54
CA ARG A 175 14.07 -18.27 13.32
C ARG A 175 14.22 -18.01 11.82
N VAL A 176 14.26 -16.74 11.49
CA VAL A 176 14.64 -16.22 10.17
C VAL A 176 15.88 -15.33 10.33
N ARG A 177 16.70 -15.26 9.28
CA ARG A 177 17.80 -14.30 9.21
C ARG A 177 17.38 -13.16 8.29
N ILE A 178 17.55 -11.93 8.75
CA ILE A 178 17.28 -10.72 7.99
C ILE A 178 18.56 -9.90 7.97
N GLY A 179 19.16 -9.71 6.79
CA GLY A 179 20.41 -8.98 6.65
C GLY A 179 21.55 -9.49 7.56
N GLY A 180 21.56 -10.81 7.83
CA GLY A 180 22.55 -11.45 8.71
C GLY A 180 22.16 -11.57 10.18
N PHE A 181 21.16 -10.81 10.67
CA PHE A 181 20.65 -10.90 12.05
C PHE A 181 19.57 -11.96 12.20
N SER A 182 19.54 -12.63 13.36
CA SER A 182 18.57 -13.71 13.64
C SER A 182 17.34 -13.18 14.39
N PHE A 183 16.15 -13.43 13.85
CA PHE A 183 14.86 -13.01 14.42
C PHE A 183 13.96 -14.21 14.71
N LEU A 184 13.21 -14.14 15.80
CA LEU A 184 12.14 -15.09 16.11
C LEU A 184 10.86 -14.64 15.42
N VAL A 185 10.26 -15.51 14.62
CA VAL A 185 8.96 -15.22 13.98
C VAL A 185 7.86 -15.37 15.03
N ILE A 186 7.17 -14.27 15.34
CA ILE A 186 6.10 -14.20 16.34
C ILE A 186 4.71 -14.02 15.73
N GLY A 187 4.63 -13.66 14.45
CA GLY A 187 3.35 -13.48 13.76
C GLY A 187 3.46 -13.57 12.25
N VAL A 188 2.29 -13.79 11.64
CA VAL A 188 2.09 -13.70 10.19
C VAL A 188 0.89 -12.80 9.94
N MET A 189 1.07 -11.82 9.06
CA MET A 189 0.03 -10.86 8.71
C MET A 189 -1.09 -11.50 7.89
N GLU A 190 -2.31 -10.95 8.00
CA GLU A 190 -3.35 -11.24 7.01
C GLU A 190 -2.97 -10.68 5.64
N PRO A 191 -3.34 -11.37 4.55
CA PRO A 191 -3.13 -10.85 3.21
C PRO A 191 -3.81 -9.49 3.03
N LYS A 192 -3.06 -8.47 2.64
CA LYS A 192 -3.55 -7.11 2.38
C LYS A 192 -3.36 -6.70 0.92
N GLY A 193 -2.53 -7.44 0.20
CA GLY A 193 -2.25 -7.23 -1.21
C GLY A 193 -1.26 -6.10 -1.48
N GLN A 194 -1.33 -5.57 -2.70
CA GLN A 194 -0.48 -4.47 -3.14
C GLN A 194 -1.21 -3.14 -2.95
N ILE A 195 -0.51 -2.16 -2.39
CA ILE A 195 -1.01 -0.80 -2.19
C ILE A 195 0.00 0.17 -2.78
N LEU A 196 -0.44 0.98 -3.73
CA LEU A 196 0.40 1.97 -4.45
C LEU A 196 1.71 1.37 -5.01
N GLY A 197 1.68 0.10 -5.45
CA GLY A 197 2.85 -0.58 -5.99
C GLY A 197 3.76 -1.22 -4.94
N LEU A 198 3.46 -1.10 -3.65
CA LEU A 198 4.15 -1.80 -2.56
C LEU A 198 3.39 -3.09 -2.23
N ASP A 199 4.07 -4.22 -2.29
CA ASP A 199 3.53 -5.52 -1.92
C ASP A 199 3.69 -5.73 -0.42
N LEU A 200 2.64 -5.42 0.36
CA LEU A 200 2.66 -5.56 1.82
C LEU A 200 2.64 -7.02 2.28
N ASP A 201 2.27 -7.93 1.41
CA ASP A 201 2.29 -9.36 1.70
C ASP A 201 3.70 -9.94 1.56
N ASP A 202 4.59 -9.25 0.82
CA ASP A 202 5.97 -9.67 0.57
C ASP A 202 6.97 -8.81 1.37
N THR A 203 6.71 -8.65 2.66
CA THR A 203 7.50 -7.82 3.58
C THR A 203 7.74 -8.52 4.90
N ALA A 204 8.64 -7.96 5.72
CA ALA A 204 8.75 -8.33 7.13
C ALA A 204 8.77 -7.07 8.00
N PHE A 205 8.19 -7.17 9.19
CA PHE A 205 8.15 -6.13 10.20
C PHE A 205 9.04 -6.52 11.37
N ILE A 206 9.93 -5.61 11.79
CA ILE A 206 10.85 -5.77 12.90
C ILE A 206 10.83 -4.51 13.78
N PRO A 207 11.34 -4.53 15.02
CA PRO A 207 11.45 -3.33 15.84
C PRO A 207 12.30 -2.25 15.17
N VAL A 208 11.84 -0.99 15.24
CA VAL A 208 12.43 0.14 14.52
C VAL A 208 13.93 0.34 14.85
N ALA A 209 14.31 0.29 16.14
CA ALA A 209 15.71 0.43 16.52
C ALA A 209 16.59 -0.67 15.93
N THR A 210 16.06 -1.89 15.78
CA THR A 210 16.81 -2.99 15.14
C THR A 210 16.92 -2.79 13.62
N ALA A 211 15.91 -2.21 12.99
CA ALA A 211 15.95 -1.87 11.56
C ALA A 211 16.95 -0.75 11.29
N MET A 212 17.01 0.27 12.16
CA MET A 212 18.02 1.34 12.06
C MET A 212 19.45 0.76 12.12
N ASP A 213 19.72 -0.16 13.03
CA ASP A 213 21.01 -0.86 13.09
C ASP A 213 21.25 -1.72 11.82
N LEU A 214 20.22 -2.44 11.35
CA LEU A 214 20.31 -3.30 10.17
C LEU A 214 20.70 -2.52 8.92
N PHE A 215 20.12 -1.34 8.75
CA PHE A 215 20.39 -0.46 7.60
C PHE A 215 21.56 0.52 7.83
N ASN A 216 22.14 0.50 9.03
CA ASN A 216 23.21 1.43 9.47
C ASN A 216 22.79 2.89 9.23
N VAL A 217 21.58 3.22 9.65
CA VAL A 217 21.00 4.56 9.57
C VAL A 217 20.71 5.08 10.98
N ASP A 218 20.99 6.36 11.21
CA ASP A 218 20.69 7.09 12.45
C ASP A 218 19.40 7.91 12.33
N GLU A 219 18.56 7.59 11.31
CA GLU A 219 17.35 8.35 10.96
C GLU A 219 16.19 7.44 10.61
N LEU A 220 14.96 7.98 10.78
CA LEU A 220 13.66 7.36 10.45
C LEU A 220 13.27 7.65 9.01
#